data_3faeb1a575f4667586e24761e127063f
#
_entry.id   3faeb1a575f4667586e24761e127063f
#
_cell.length_a   1.000
_cell.length_b   1.000
_cell.length_c   1.000
_cell.angle_alpha   90.00
_cell.angle_beta   90.00
_cell.angle_gamma   90.00
#
_symmetry.space_group_name_H-M   'P 1'
#
loop_
_entity.id
_entity.type
_entity.pdbx_description
1 polymer ?
#
loop_
_entity_poly.entity_id
_entity_poly.type
_entity_poly.pdbx_seq_one_letter_code
_entity_poly.pdbx_strand_id
1 'polypeptide(L)'
;MAAQKARRRQTPPPAEPADTPTPIHAKLESLLAQQRDIQTQCIDTLTQLRNTNALNERRYALYLTVGFGILVAVAAVGIFFGVNKQNSAKYQELRFKHEVYTSTINEKNILAAEYEKEKQGAVAAFEIFKRIENGQLEEAVESFNDTNDRITHPAERALLAHRIDQIRWELAENAFNNGIMLYNDKNFEQARDAFFKSLSLKESTAYAPRLYYFLAMALYQTSDFEGARRFFARIQPGDLNAEMDANTRYYRAVSAEKTGNDAEAYEQFDQFIKKYRYHKLAEDASKRRTKLDQIKN
;
A
#
# COMPACT_ATOMS: atom_id res chain seq x y z
N MET A 1 -22.93 61.71 -54.85
CA MET A 1 -21.98 60.80 -55.52
C MET A 1 -21.50 59.75 -54.52
N ALA A 2 -21.98 58.52 -54.69
CA ALA A 2 -21.80 57.41 -53.82
C ALA A 2 -20.50 56.65 -54.20
N ALA A 3 -19.70 56.30 -53.20
CA ALA A 3 -18.61 55.36 -53.34
C ALA A 3 -18.87 54.15 -52.45
N GLN A 4 -19.31 53.06 -53.08
CA GLN A 4 -19.47 51.74 -52.44
C GLN A 4 -18.12 51.14 -52.08
N LYS A 5 -17.89 50.90 -50.81
CA LYS A 5 -16.77 50.10 -50.31
C LYS A 5 -17.15 48.61 -50.28
N ALA A 6 -16.62 47.84 -51.20
CA ALA A 6 -16.75 46.39 -51.23
C ALA A 6 -16.04 45.74 -50.01
N ARG A 7 -16.83 45.08 -49.15
CA ARG A 7 -16.31 44.20 -48.11
C ARG A 7 -15.89 42.87 -48.75
N ARG A 8 -14.57 42.60 -48.81
CA ARG A 8 -14.00 41.27 -49.07
C ARG A 8 -14.41 40.36 -47.92
N ARG A 9 -15.19 39.34 -48.20
CA ARG A 9 -15.39 38.20 -47.32
C ARG A 9 -14.09 37.40 -47.26
N GLN A 10 -13.44 37.38 -46.12
CA GLN A 10 -12.38 36.41 -45.80
C GLN A 10 -13.04 35.07 -45.51
N THR A 11 -12.70 34.09 -46.29
CA THR A 11 -12.98 32.66 -46.00
C THR A 11 -12.18 32.25 -44.77
N PRO A 12 -12.80 31.52 -43.82
CA PRO A 12 -12.06 30.96 -42.70
C PRO A 12 -11.05 29.92 -43.17
N PRO A 13 -9.89 29.77 -42.47
CA PRO A 13 -8.92 28.75 -42.81
C PRO A 13 -9.50 27.35 -42.65
N PRO A 14 -9.00 26.37 -43.40
CA PRO A 14 -9.47 25.00 -43.32
C PRO A 14 -9.20 24.47 -41.90
N ALA A 15 -10.19 23.79 -41.36
CA ALA A 15 -10.09 23.09 -40.07
C ALA A 15 -8.93 22.10 -40.15
N GLU A 16 -8.04 22.14 -39.16
CA GLU A 16 -7.03 21.10 -38.90
C GLU A 16 -7.72 19.73 -38.79
N PRO A 17 -7.13 18.70 -39.38
CA PRO A 17 -7.68 17.35 -39.24
C PRO A 17 -7.65 16.98 -37.77
N ALA A 18 -8.82 16.57 -37.23
CA ALA A 18 -8.97 16.03 -35.90
C ALA A 18 -7.91 14.94 -35.68
N ASP A 19 -7.09 15.13 -34.66
CA ASP A 19 -6.13 14.13 -34.17
C ASP A 19 -6.86 12.80 -33.95
N THR A 20 -6.64 11.86 -34.85
CA THR A 20 -7.03 10.47 -34.61
C THR A 20 -6.21 9.96 -33.43
N PRO A 21 -6.82 9.55 -32.33
CA PRO A 21 -6.08 9.07 -31.18
C PRO A 21 -5.20 7.90 -31.58
N THR A 22 -3.91 7.97 -31.23
CA THR A 22 -2.97 6.88 -31.47
C THR A 22 -3.49 5.58 -30.85
N PRO A 23 -3.21 4.40 -31.45
CA PRO A 23 -3.76 3.11 -30.95
C PRO A 23 -3.42 2.83 -29.47
N ILE A 24 -2.37 3.46 -28.96
CA ILE A 24 -2.00 3.39 -27.55
C ILE A 24 -2.96 4.23 -26.69
N HIS A 25 -3.36 5.42 -27.16
CA HIS A 25 -4.30 6.29 -26.43
C HIS A 25 -5.70 5.67 -26.35
N ALA A 26 -6.17 5.09 -27.46
CA ALA A 26 -7.44 4.36 -27.49
C ALA A 26 -7.44 3.13 -26.57
N LYS A 27 -6.31 2.42 -26.49
CA LYS A 27 -6.16 1.28 -25.58
C LYS A 27 -6.10 1.71 -24.11
N LEU A 28 -5.43 2.83 -23.81
CA LEU A 28 -5.40 3.42 -22.48
C LEU A 28 -6.80 3.89 -22.03
N GLU A 29 -7.53 4.57 -22.92
CA GLU A 29 -8.91 4.99 -22.64
C GLU A 29 -9.85 3.80 -22.42
N SER A 30 -9.70 2.73 -23.19
CA SER A 30 -10.49 1.50 -23.01
C SER A 30 -10.19 0.82 -21.67
N LEU A 31 -8.93 0.80 -21.24
CA LEU A 31 -8.53 0.26 -19.92
C LEU A 31 -9.04 1.13 -18.76
N LEU A 32 -8.98 2.45 -18.91
CA LEU A 32 -9.53 3.39 -17.93
C LEU A 32 -11.06 3.30 -17.86
N ALA A 33 -11.75 3.10 -18.98
CA ALA A 33 -13.19 2.87 -19.03
C ALA A 33 -13.55 1.54 -18.32
N GLN A 34 -12.81 0.48 -18.59
CA GLN A 34 -12.99 -0.82 -17.93
C GLN A 34 -12.73 -0.75 -16.42
N GLN A 35 -11.72 0.00 -16.00
CA GLN A 35 -11.44 0.22 -14.58
C GLN A 35 -12.58 0.99 -13.89
N ARG A 36 -13.13 2.03 -14.54
CA ARG A 36 -14.29 2.78 -14.01
C ARG A 36 -15.53 1.89 -13.90
N ASP A 37 -15.75 1.02 -14.87
CA ASP A 37 -16.92 0.12 -14.87
C ASP A 37 -16.84 -0.90 -13.72
N ILE A 38 -15.67 -1.46 -13.48
CA ILE A 38 -15.41 -2.36 -12.34
C ILE A 38 -15.60 -1.60 -11.01
N GLN A 39 -15.12 -0.37 -10.90
CA GLN A 39 -15.32 0.45 -9.70
C GLN A 39 -16.80 0.74 -9.45
N THR A 40 -17.56 1.09 -10.49
CA THR A 40 -18.99 1.35 -10.40
C THR A 40 -19.76 0.10 -9.97
N GLN A 41 -19.45 -1.06 -10.56
CA GLN A 41 -20.07 -2.33 -10.18
C GLN A 41 -19.75 -2.71 -8.72
N CYS A 42 -18.54 -2.43 -8.25
CA CYS A 42 -18.16 -2.67 -6.86
C CYS A 42 -18.95 -1.79 -5.90
N ILE A 43 -19.08 -0.50 -6.21
CA ILE A 43 -19.86 0.47 -5.41
C ILE A 43 -21.35 0.10 -5.38
N ASP A 44 -21.92 -0.30 -6.53
CA ASP A 44 -23.32 -0.73 -6.62
C ASP A 44 -23.54 -1.99 -5.78
N THR A 45 -22.61 -2.94 -5.83
CA THR A 45 -22.68 -4.17 -5.03
C THR A 45 -22.59 -3.88 -3.53
N LEU A 46 -21.67 -3.01 -3.11
CA LEU A 46 -21.55 -2.56 -1.71
C LEU A 46 -22.78 -1.79 -1.25
N THR A 47 -23.36 -0.98 -2.13
CA THR A 47 -24.59 -0.23 -1.84
C THR A 47 -25.79 -1.17 -1.70
N GLN A 48 -25.89 -2.19 -2.54
CA GLN A 48 -26.90 -3.25 -2.43
C GLN A 48 -26.72 -4.06 -1.13
N LEU A 49 -25.49 -4.45 -0.77
CA LEU A 49 -25.18 -5.14 0.48
C LEU A 49 -25.56 -4.28 1.69
N ARG A 50 -25.26 -2.99 1.66
CA ARG A 50 -25.65 -2.03 2.72
C ARG A 50 -27.19 -1.95 2.85
N ASN A 51 -27.91 -1.88 1.74
CA ASN A 51 -29.38 -1.77 1.76
C ASN A 51 -30.06 -3.07 2.22
N THR A 52 -29.55 -4.23 1.80
CA THR A 52 -30.03 -5.54 2.28
C THR A 52 -29.73 -5.75 3.76
N ASN A 53 -28.57 -5.27 4.23
CA ASN A 53 -28.19 -5.35 5.63
C ASN A 53 -29.06 -4.46 6.53
N ALA A 54 -29.44 -3.25 6.10
CA ALA A 54 -30.35 -2.36 6.84
C ALA A 54 -31.76 -2.95 7.00
N LEU A 55 -32.22 -3.72 6.03
CA LEU A 55 -33.49 -4.45 6.12
C LEU A 55 -33.41 -5.65 7.08
N ASN A 56 -32.27 -6.31 7.13
CA ASN A 56 -32.05 -7.43 8.03
C ASN A 56 -31.87 -6.98 9.49
N GLU A 57 -31.26 -5.83 9.77
CA GLU A 57 -31.13 -5.26 11.13
C GLU A 57 -32.48 -5.12 11.84
N ARG A 58 -33.50 -4.62 11.14
CA ARG A 58 -34.85 -4.49 11.71
C ARG A 58 -35.48 -5.85 12.05
N ARG A 59 -35.20 -6.88 11.23
CA ARG A 59 -35.69 -8.25 11.47
C ARG A 59 -34.96 -8.88 12.68
N TYR A 60 -33.65 -8.72 12.78
CA TYR A 60 -32.85 -9.24 13.91
C TYR A 60 -33.20 -8.56 15.24
N ALA A 61 -33.42 -7.24 15.26
CA ALA A 61 -33.88 -6.54 16.45
C ALA A 61 -35.26 -7.05 16.91
N LEU A 62 -36.16 -7.36 15.98
CA LEU A 62 -37.48 -7.92 16.24
C LEU A 62 -37.38 -9.36 16.79
N TYR A 63 -36.46 -10.17 16.26
CA TYR A 63 -36.21 -11.53 16.77
C TYR A 63 -35.55 -11.55 18.16
N LEU A 64 -34.66 -10.59 18.46
CA LEU A 64 -34.04 -10.43 19.77
C LEU A 64 -35.09 -10.03 20.85
N THR A 65 -35.97 -9.07 20.53
CA THR A 65 -37.03 -8.64 21.47
C THR A 65 -38.05 -9.73 21.69
N VAL A 66 -38.45 -10.45 20.67
CA VAL A 66 -39.35 -11.62 20.79
C VAL A 66 -38.66 -12.76 21.56
N GLY A 67 -37.38 -13.02 21.30
CA GLY A 67 -36.59 -14.03 22.01
C GLY A 67 -36.43 -13.75 23.50
N PHE A 68 -36.20 -12.46 23.86
CA PHE A 68 -36.10 -12.03 25.25
C PHE A 68 -37.45 -12.14 25.98
N GLY A 69 -38.56 -11.78 25.32
CA GLY A 69 -39.92 -11.95 25.84
C GLY A 69 -40.25 -13.42 26.14
N ILE A 70 -39.85 -14.32 25.26
CA ILE A 70 -40.05 -15.78 25.45
C ILE A 70 -39.19 -16.28 26.63
N LEU A 71 -37.96 -15.77 26.80
CA LEU A 71 -37.05 -16.17 27.88
C LEU A 71 -37.60 -15.79 29.24
N VAL A 72 -38.18 -14.60 29.38
CA VAL A 72 -38.83 -14.11 30.60
C VAL A 72 -40.08 -14.94 30.90
N ALA A 73 -40.87 -15.29 29.90
CA ALA A 73 -42.05 -16.14 30.04
C ALA A 73 -41.69 -17.57 30.51
N VAL A 74 -40.62 -18.16 29.95
CA VAL A 74 -40.14 -19.49 30.38
C VAL A 74 -39.58 -19.49 31.80
N ALA A 75 -38.86 -18.40 32.20
CA ALA A 75 -38.37 -18.25 33.57
C ALA A 75 -39.54 -18.10 34.57
N ALA A 76 -40.59 -17.34 34.22
CA ALA A 76 -41.77 -17.18 35.06
C ALA A 76 -42.55 -18.52 35.24
N VAL A 77 -42.67 -19.30 34.16
CA VAL A 77 -43.28 -20.64 34.20
C VAL A 77 -42.42 -21.61 35.02
N GLY A 78 -41.07 -21.53 34.93
CA GLY A 78 -40.15 -22.37 35.69
C GLY A 78 -40.27 -22.11 37.20
N ILE A 79 -40.41 -20.83 37.63
CA ILE A 79 -40.61 -20.47 39.04
C ILE A 79 -41.99 -20.96 39.55
N PHE A 80 -43.04 -20.85 38.75
CA PHE A 80 -44.40 -21.31 39.08
C PHE A 80 -44.47 -22.84 39.30
N PHE A 81 -43.76 -23.63 38.44
CA PHE A 81 -43.77 -25.09 38.55
C PHE A 81 -42.72 -25.67 39.48
N GLY A 82 -41.66 -24.92 39.85
CA GLY A 82 -40.68 -25.34 40.88
C GLY A 82 -41.27 -25.46 42.27
N VAL A 83 -42.40 -24.81 42.51
CA VAL A 83 -43.13 -24.88 43.77
C VAL A 83 -44.05 -26.12 43.83
N ASN A 84 -44.39 -26.73 42.71
CA ASN A 84 -45.37 -27.84 42.67
C ASN A 84 -44.70 -29.18 42.36
N LYS A 85 -44.25 -29.87 43.39
CA LYS A 85 -43.38 -31.09 43.41
C LYS A 85 -44.02 -32.37 42.80
N GLN A 86 -45.19 -32.32 42.13
CA GLN A 86 -45.95 -33.52 41.76
C GLN A 86 -46.00 -33.93 40.25
N ASN A 87 -45.25 -33.29 39.35
CA ASN A 87 -45.32 -33.69 37.95
C ASN A 87 -43.91 -33.81 37.27
N SER A 88 -43.18 -34.88 37.57
CA SER A 88 -41.86 -35.17 37.01
C SER A 88 -41.80 -35.18 35.47
N ALA A 89 -42.84 -35.66 34.83
CA ALA A 89 -42.94 -35.69 33.35
C ALA A 89 -43.03 -34.26 32.75
N LYS A 90 -43.86 -33.37 33.33
CA LYS A 90 -43.95 -31.98 32.92
C LYS A 90 -42.66 -31.18 33.17
N TYR A 91 -41.94 -31.55 34.24
CA TYR A 91 -40.65 -30.93 34.58
C TYR A 91 -39.55 -31.33 33.59
N GLN A 92 -39.56 -32.56 33.08
CA GLN A 92 -38.64 -33.04 32.04
C GLN A 92 -38.95 -32.36 30.69
N GLU A 93 -40.23 -32.21 30.33
CA GLU A 93 -40.65 -31.51 29.13
C GLU A 93 -40.24 -30.03 29.14
N LEU A 94 -40.40 -29.36 30.31
CA LEU A 94 -39.96 -27.98 30.50
C LEU A 94 -38.45 -27.84 30.48
N ARG A 95 -37.70 -28.78 31.06
CA ARG A 95 -36.24 -28.82 30.96
C ARG A 95 -35.78 -28.98 29.52
N PHE A 96 -36.36 -29.93 28.79
CA PHE A 96 -36.06 -30.12 27.35
C PHE A 96 -36.37 -28.87 26.54
N LYS A 97 -37.55 -28.24 26.73
CA LYS A 97 -37.89 -26.98 26.11
C LYS A 97 -36.89 -25.86 26.45
N HIS A 98 -36.53 -25.75 27.72
CA HIS A 98 -35.52 -24.77 28.19
C HIS A 98 -34.14 -25.01 27.52
N GLU A 99 -33.73 -26.25 27.40
CA GLU A 99 -32.46 -26.64 26.76
C GLU A 99 -32.46 -26.32 25.24
N VAL A 100 -33.56 -26.64 24.53
CA VAL A 100 -33.80 -26.29 23.16
C VAL A 100 -33.82 -24.75 22.96
N TYR A 101 -34.51 -24.01 23.82
CA TYR A 101 -34.53 -22.53 23.73
C TYR A 101 -33.15 -21.92 23.98
N THR A 102 -32.41 -22.45 24.98
CA THR A 102 -31.07 -21.97 25.27
C THR A 102 -30.10 -22.22 24.14
N SER A 103 -30.15 -23.40 23.52
CA SER A 103 -29.33 -23.71 22.33
C SER A 103 -29.70 -22.80 21.15
N THR A 104 -31.00 -22.56 20.88
CA THR A 104 -31.46 -21.69 19.81
C THR A 104 -31.03 -20.23 20.04
N ILE A 105 -31.06 -19.75 21.30
CA ILE A 105 -30.59 -18.40 21.64
C ILE A 105 -29.08 -18.30 21.46
N ASN A 106 -28.31 -19.29 21.88
CA ASN A 106 -26.86 -19.32 21.68
C ASN A 106 -26.51 -19.30 20.20
N GLU A 107 -27.20 -20.10 19.37
CA GLU A 107 -27.00 -20.11 17.92
C GLU A 107 -27.31 -18.74 17.30
N LYS A 108 -28.41 -18.10 17.70
CA LYS A 108 -28.73 -16.75 17.23
C LYS A 108 -27.71 -15.70 17.67
N ASN A 109 -27.19 -15.81 18.88
CA ASN A 109 -26.15 -14.90 19.38
C ASN A 109 -24.83 -15.07 18.60
N ILE A 110 -24.47 -16.30 18.23
CA ILE A 110 -23.30 -16.57 17.39
C ILE A 110 -23.51 -15.95 16.00
N LEU A 111 -24.66 -16.19 15.37
CA LEU A 111 -25.00 -15.62 14.07
C LEU A 111 -25.03 -14.09 14.08
N ALA A 112 -25.54 -13.48 15.15
CA ALA A 112 -25.53 -12.02 15.31
C ALA A 112 -24.09 -11.48 15.45
N ALA A 113 -23.23 -12.17 16.18
CA ALA A 113 -21.83 -11.79 16.30
C ALA A 113 -21.05 -11.92 14.99
N GLU A 114 -21.31 -12.97 14.22
CA GLU A 114 -20.74 -13.16 12.88
C GLU A 114 -21.19 -12.06 11.91
N TYR A 115 -22.50 -11.74 11.93
CA TYR A 115 -23.05 -10.66 11.11
C TYR A 115 -22.44 -9.29 11.44
N GLU A 116 -22.30 -8.94 12.72
CA GLU A 116 -21.66 -7.69 13.13
C GLU A 116 -20.19 -7.64 12.70
N LYS A 117 -19.49 -8.76 12.73
CA LYS A 117 -18.12 -8.87 12.25
C LYS A 117 -18.02 -8.64 10.74
N GLU A 118 -18.92 -9.25 9.97
CA GLU A 118 -19.00 -9.04 8.51
C GLU A 118 -19.32 -7.59 8.17
N LYS A 119 -20.28 -7.00 8.86
CA LYS A 119 -20.66 -5.59 8.68
C LYS A 119 -19.51 -4.64 8.96
N GLN A 120 -18.77 -4.86 10.06
CA GLN A 120 -17.59 -4.06 10.38
C GLN A 120 -16.49 -4.20 9.32
N GLY A 121 -16.31 -5.40 8.77
CA GLY A 121 -15.40 -5.65 7.67
C GLY A 121 -15.79 -4.89 6.40
N ALA A 122 -17.05 -4.95 6.00
CA ALA A 122 -17.56 -4.23 4.84
C ALA A 122 -17.46 -2.70 4.99
N VAL A 123 -17.73 -2.17 6.19
CA VAL A 123 -17.55 -0.73 6.47
C VAL A 123 -16.09 -0.34 6.36
N ALA A 124 -15.16 -1.13 6.90
CA ALA A 124 -13.73 -0.85 6.79
C ALA A 124 -13.27 -0.84 5.32
N ALA A 125 -13.70 -1.82 4.53
CA ALA A 125 -13.41 -1.87 3.11
C ALA A 125 -13.96 -0.65 2.35
N PHE A 126 -15.21 -0.27 2.64
CA PHE A 126 -15.85 0.90 2.02
C PHE A 126 -15.09 2.20 2.31
N GLU A 127 -14.67 2.43 3.55
CA GLU A 127 -13.90 3.63 3.91
C GLU A 127 -12.55 3.69 3.19
N ILE A 128 -11.89 2.54 2.96
CA ILE A 128 -10.65 2.48 2.18
C ILE A 128 -10.94 2.85 0.71
N PHE A 129 -11.97 2.29 0.09
CA PHE A 129 -12.37 2.63 -1.27
C PHE A 129 -12.68 4.11 -1.42
N LYS A 130 -13.42 4.68 -0.49
CA LYS A 130 -13.76 6.11 -0.47
C LYS A 130 -12.52 7.01 -0.42
N ARG A 131 -11.49 6.63 0.36
CA ARG A 131 -10.21 7.35 0.39
C ARG A 131 -9.48 7.27 -0.94
N ILE A 132 -9.46 6.08 -1.56
CA ILE A 132 -8.87 5.90 -2.90
C ILE A 132 -9.56 6.80 -3.93
N GLU A 133 -10.90 6.84 -3.95
CA GLU A 133 -11.66 7.68 -4.86
C GLU A 133 -11.45 9.18 -4.64
N ASN A 134 -11.26 9.58 -3.40
CA ASN A 134 -10.96 10.96 -3.04
C ASN A 134 -9.49 11.36 -3.30
N GLY A 135 -8.65 10.44 -3.80
CA GLY A 135 -7.23 10.70 -4.02
C GLY A 135 -6.36 10.70 -2.76
N GLN A 136 -6.93 10.28 -1.62
CA GLN A 136 -6.24 10.18 -0.32
C GLN A 136 -5.45 8.86 -0.26
N LEU A 137 -4.43 8.73 -1.12
CA LEU A 137 -3.78 7.44 -1.37
C LEU A 137 -2.93 6.95 -0.18
N GLU A 138 -2.22 7.87 0.49
CA GLU A 138 -1.42 7.53 1.68
C GLU A 138 -2.31 7.06 2.82
N GLU A 139 -3.38 7.79 3.11
CA GLU A 139 -4.36 7.42 4.15
C GLU A 139 -5.10 6.12 3.82
N ALA A 140 -5.30 5.83 2.54
CA ALA A 140 -5.89 4.56 2.11
C ALA A 140 -4.95 3.37 2.41
N VAL A 141 -3.65 3.53 2.14
CA VAL A 141 -2.63 2.52 2.46
C VAL A 141 -2.54 2.30 3.97
N GLU A 142 -2.50 3.36 4.77
CA GLU A 142 -2.46 3.31 6.22
C GLU A 142 -3.70 2.63 6.78
N SER A 143 -4.89 3.05 6.35
CA SER A 143 -6.15 2.43 6.75
C SER A 143 -6.22 0.94 6.42
N PHE A 144 -5.70 0.54 5.26
CA PHE A 144 -5.64 -0.87 4.91
C PHE A 144 -4.70 -1.64 5.83
N ASN A 145 -3.53 -1.10 6.17
CA ASN A 145 -2.61 -1.75 7.11
C ASN A 145 -3.26 -2.00 8.47
N ASP A 146 -4.06 -1.03 8.96
CA ASP A 146 -4.68 -1.07 10.28
C ASP A 146 -5.95 -1.94 10.33
N THR A 147 -6.62 -2.12 9.20
CA THR A 147 -7.98 -2.72 9.19
C THR A 147 -8.13 -3.95 8.29
N ASN A 148 -7.12 -4.35 7.54
CA ASN A 148 -7.23 -5.47 6.59
C ASN A 148 -7.68 -6.79 7.26
N ASP A 149 -7.30 -7.03 8.52
CA ASP A 149 -7.69 -8.21 9.29
C ASP A 149 -9.19 -8.22 9.66
N ARG A 150 -9.83 -7.06 9.66
CA ARG A 150 -11.28 -6.91 9.90
C ARG A 150 -12.10 -7.21 8.67
N ILE A 151 -11.53 -7.12 7.47
CA ILE A 151 -12.20 -7.42 6.21
C ILE A 151 -12.36 -8.94 6.11
N THR A 152 -13.56 -9.42 6.38
CA THR A 152 -13.85 -10.85 6.53
C THR A 152 -14.01 -11.56 5.19
N HIS A 153 -14.53 -10.86 4.16
CA HIS A 153 -14.76 -11.46 2.86
C HIS A 153 -13.45 -11.63 2.06
N PRO A 154 -13.03 -12.87 1.72
CA PRO A 154 -11.71 -13.10 1.13
C PRO A 154 -11.50 -12.43 -0.23
N ALA A 155 -12.52 -12.41 -1.09
CA ALA A 155 -12.43 -11.79 -2.41
C ALA A 155 -12.31 -10.27 -2.32
N GLU A 156 -13.05 -9.64 -1.42
CA GLU A 156 -12.97 -8.19 -1.17
C GLU A 156 -11.59 -7.80 -0.62
N ARG A 157 -11.10 -8.58 0.36
CA ARG A 157 -9.74 -8.38 0.90
C ARG A 157 -8.67 -8.51 -0.18
N ALA A 158 -8.77 -9.54 -1.03
CA ALA A 158 -7.81 -9.76 -2.12
C ALA A 158 -7.84 -8.64 -3.15
N LEU A 159 -9.02 -8.15 -3.51
CA LEU A 159 -9.20 -7.03 -4.45
C LEU A 159 -8.59 -5.74 -3.88
N LEU A 160 -8.90 -5.43 -2.63
CA LEU A 160 -8.32 -4.26 -1.94
C LEU A 160 -6.80 -4.39 -1.80
N ALA A 161 -6.30 -5.54 -1.37
CA ALA A 161 -4.87 -5.78 -1.24
C ALA A 161 -4.14 -5.55 -2.57
N HIS A 162 -4.69 -6.04 -3.68
CA HIS A 162 -4.14 -5.80 -5.01
C HIS A 162 -4.14 -4.31 -5.37
N ARG A 163 -5.25 -3.61 -5.11
CA ARG A 163 -5.33 -2.16 -5.39
C ARG A 163 -4.38 -1.34 -4.51
N ILE A 164 -4.29 -1.66 -3.24
CA ILE A 164 -3.34 -1.03 -2.31
C ILE A 164 -1.89 -1.29 -2.72
N ASP A 165 -1.58 -2.49 -3.21
CA ASP A 165 -0.23 -2.79 -3.72
C ASP A 165 0.13 -1.94 -4.95
N GLN A 166 -0.81 -1.71 -5.86
CA GLN A 166 -0.65 -0.77 -6.98
C GLN A 166 -0.41 0.66 -6.49
N ILE A 167 -1.18 1.12 -5.50
CA ILE A 167 -1.04 2.46 -4.92
C ILE A 167 0.32 2.60 -4.22
N ARG A 168 0.76 1.59 -3.46
CA ARG A 168 2.11 1.58 -2.86
C ARG A 168 3.20 1.71 -3.90
N TRP A 169 3.05 1.02 -5.02
CA TRP A 169 4.01 1.11 -6.11
C TRP A 169 4.05 2.53 -6.70
N GLU A 170 2.90 3.12 -6.98
CA GLU A 170 2.78 4.49 -7.48
C GLU A 170 3.38 5.53 -6.52
N LEU A 171 3.04 5.45 -5.24
CA LEU A 171 3.58 6.33 -4.21
C LEU A 171 5.10 6.15 -4.03
N ALA A 172 5.59 4.91 -4.12
CA ALA A 172 7.01 4.60 -4.03
C ALA A 172 7.79 5.19 -5.21
N GLU A 173 7.26 5.07 -6.43
CA GLU A 173 7.88 5.66 -7.63
C GLU A 173 7.88 7.19 -7.57
N ASN A 174 6.79 7.80 -7.13
CA ASN A 174 6.70 9.25 -6.94
C ASN A 174 7.72 9.74 -5.89
N ALA A 175 7.84 9.04 -4.78
CA ALA A 175 8.83 9.35 -3.74
C ALA A 175 10.27 9.19 -4.25
N PHE A 176 10.55 8.16 -5.04
CA PHE A 176 11.85 7.96 -5.68
C PHE A 176 12.20 9.08 -6.65
N ASN A 177 11.28 9.45 -7.53
CA ASN A 177 11.47 10.53 -8.50
C ASN A 177 11.68 11.89 -7.80
N ASN A 178 10.90 12.17 -6.76
CA ASN A 178 11.10 13.36 -5.92
C ASN A 178 12.48 13.35 -5.25
N GLY A 179 12.90 12.19 -4.73
CA GLY A 179 14.24 12.04 -4.15
C GLY A 179 15.36 12.35 -5.15
N ILE A 180 15.23 11.92 -6.41
CA ILE A 180 16.20 12.26 -7.47
C ILE A 180 16.23 13.76 -7.73
N MET A 181 15.09 14.44 -7.79
CA MET A 181 15.03 15.89 -7.96
C MET A 181 15.75 16.61 -6.81
N LEU A 182 15.42 16.28 -5.58
CA LEU A 182 16.04 16.84 -4.38
C LEU A 182 17.56 16.57 -4.32
N TYR A 183 17.98 15.37 -4.73
CA TYR A 183 19.40 15.01 -4.80
C TYR A 183 20.16 15.87 -5.83
N ASN A 184 19.58 16.12 -7.00
CA ASN A 184 20.14 16.98 -8.03
C ASN A 184 20.24 18.44 -7.56
N ASP A 185 19.27 18.88 -6.77
CA ASP A 185 19.25 20.20 -6.14
C ASP A 185 20.18 20.30 -4.91
N LYS A 186 20.93 19.22 -4.62
CA LYS A 186 21.84 19.08 -3.46
C LYS A 186 21.14 19.16 -2.09
N ASN A 187 19.85 18.96 -2.04
CA ASN A 187 19.07 18.86 -0.80
C ASN A 187 19.15 17.41 -0.25
N PHE A 188 20.34 16.99 0.15
CA PHE A 188 20.65 15.58 0.42
C PHE A 188 19.86 14.98 1.58
N GLU A 189 19.55 15.75 2.62
CA GLU A 189 18.74 15.29 3.74
C GLU A 189 17.32 14.98 3.31
N GLN A 190 16.68 15.90 2.56
CA GLN A 190 15.33 15.70 2.05
C GLN A 190 15.29 14.58 1.00
N ALA A 191 16.33 14.47 0.16
CA ALA A 191 16.47 13.37 -0.79
C ALA A 191 16.55 12.01 -0.09
N ARG A 192 17.36 11.90 0.97
CA ARG A 192 17.45 10.72 1.83
C ARG A 192 16.07 10.30 2.34
N ASP A 193 15.33 11.27 2.91
CA ASP A 193 14.01 11.01 3.49
C ASP A 193 12.99 10.57 2.43
N ALA A 194 13.03 11.16 1.24
CA ALA A 194 12.21 10.75 0.10
C ALA A 194 12.56 9.33 -0.40
N PHE A 195 13.84 8.98 -0.44
CA PHE A 195 14.27 7.62 -0.79
C PHE A 195 13.88 6.59 0.28
N PHE A 196 13.96 6.92 1.56
CA PHE A 196 13.46 6.06 2.62
C PHE A 196 11.95 5.88 2.53
N LYS A 197 11.19 6.93 2.21
CA LYS A 197 9.75 6.83 1.96
C LYS A 197 9.47 5.86 0.82
N SER A 198 10.18 5.96 -0.31
CA SER A 198 10.05 5.02 -1.42
C SER A 198 10.29 3.58 -0.98
N LEU A 199 11.38 3.34 -0.25
CA LEU A 199 11.77 2.02 0.24
C LEU A 199 10.75 1.43 1.22
N SER A 200 10.18 2.25 2.12
CA SER A 200 9.18 1.81 3.09
C SER A 200 7.84 1.43 2.45
N LEU A 201 7.48 2.07 1.35
CA LEU A 201 6.28 1.78 0.60
C LEU A 201 6.40 0.48 -0.21
N LYS A 202 7.54 0.28 -0.89
CA LYS A 202 7.80 -0.92 -1.69
C LYS A 202 9.31 -1.17 -1.86
N GLU A 203 9.82 -2.18 -1.17
CA GLU A 203 11.25 -2.53 -1.25
C GLU A 203 11.63 -3.19 -2.58
N SER A 204 10.79 -4.09 -3.08
CA SER A 204 11.07 -4.84 -4.31
C SER A 204 10.47 -4.15 -5.53
N THR A 205 11.28 -3.33 -6.20
CA THR A 205 10.93 -2.64 -7.45
C THR A 205 12.02 -2.87 -8.51
N ALA A 206 11.65 -2.70 -9.79
CA ALA A 206 12.62 -2.79 -10.89
C ALA A 206 13.72 -1.72 -10.79
N TYR A 207 13.47 -0.62 -10.09
CA TYR A 207 14.44 0.46 -9.85
C TYR A 207 15.17 0.34 -8.51
N ALA A 208 14.97 -0.72 -7.73
CA ALA A 208 15.60 -0.89 -6.41
C ALA A 208 17.13 -0.69 -6.41
N PRO A 209 17.91 -1.18 -7.38
CA PRO A 209 19.35 -0.91 -7.41
C PRO A 209 19.68 0.58 -7.55
N ARG A 210 18.90 1.32 -8.36
CA ARG A 210 19.05 2.77 -8.50
C ARG A 210 18.63 3.49 -7.23
N LEU A 211 17.57 3.05 -6.57
CA LEU A 211 17.11 3.58 -5.29
C LEU A 211 18.21 3.40 -4.23
N TYR A 212 18.79 2.20 -4.11
CA TYR A 212 19.90 1.95 -3.17
C TYR A 212 21.11 2.82 -3.48
N TYR A 213 21.44 3.02 -4.75
CA TYR A 213 22.54 3.88 -5.15
C TYR A 213 22.33 5.33 -4.71
N PHE A 214 21.19 5.93 -5.06
CA PHE A 214 20.92 7.33 -4.72
C PHE A 214 20.73 7.54 -3.21
N LEU A 215 20.11 6.59 -2.52
CA LEU A 215 19.99 6.61 -1.05
C LEU A 215 21.38 6.53 -0.40
N ALA A 216 22.22 5.60 -0.85
CA ALA A 216 23.58 5.49 -0.33
C ALA A 216 24.41 6.75 -0.60
N MET A 217 24.26 7.37 -1.77
CA MET A 217 24.91 8.63 -2.09
C MET A 217 24.38 9.77 -1.23
N ALA A 218 23.09 9.86 -0.97
CA ALA A 218 22.50 10.87 -0.07
C ALA A 218 23.00 10.70 1.37
N LEU A 219 23.06 9.47 1.87
CA LEU A 219 23.61 9.13 3.18
C LEU A 219 25.12 9.51 3.27
N TYR A 220 25.86 9.24 2.22
CA TYR A 220 27.28 9.64 2.14
C TYR A 220 27.43 11.16 2.23
N GLN A 221 26.62 11.93 1.50
CA GLN A 221 26.65 13.39 1.50
C GLN A 221 26.23 14.00 2.86
N THR A 222 25.37 13.31 3.60
CA THR A 222 24.95 13.67 4.95
C THR A 222 25.86 13.10 6.04
N SER A 223 27.01 12.51 5.66
CA SER A 223 28.01 11.92 6.54
C SER A 223 27.58 10.69 7.33
N ASP A 224 26.46 10.06 6.96
CA ASP A 224 26.09 8.72 7.45
C ASP A 224 26.82 7.66 6.61
N PHE A 225 28.12 7.50 6.88
CA PHE A 225 28.96 6.56 6.11
C PHE A 225 28.62 5.08 6.37
N GLU A 226 28.14 4.76 7.56
CA GLU A 226 27.74 3.39 7.86
C GLU A 226 26.44 3.03 7.13
N GLY A 227 25.44 3.92 7.11
CA GLY A 227 24.24 3.75 6.30
C GLY A 227 24.57 3.65 4.81
N ALA A 228 25.43 4.54 4.30
CA ALA A 228 25.86 4.52 2.91
C ALA A 228 26.49 3.17 2.53
N ARG A 229 27.43 2.67 3.36
CA ARG A 229 28.09 1.38 3.16
C ARG A 229 27.10 0.21 3.06
N ARG A 230 26.11 0.18 3.96
CA ARG A 230 25.06 -0.85 3.96
C ARG A 230 24.22 -0.86 2.69
N PHE A 231 23.81 0.31 2.20
CA PHE A 231 23.01 0.39 0.97
C PHE A 231 23.83 0.14 -0.29
N PHE A 232 25.08 0.61 -0.37
CA PHE A 232 25.97 0.21 -1.46
C PHE A 232 26.19 -1.31 -1.52
N ALA A 233 26.25 -2.00 -0.39
CA ALA A 233 26.42 -3.44 -0.32
C ALA A 233 25.21 -4.24 -0.84
N ARG A 234 24.02 -3.64 -0.91
CA ARG A 234 22.80 -4.27 -1.47
C ARG A 234 22.80 -4.33 -2.99
N ILE A 235 23.66 -3.54 -3.66
CA ILE A 235 23.73 -3.45 -5.12
C ILE A 235 24.60 -4.59 -5.66
N GLN A 236 24.04 -5.40 -6.56
CA GLN A 236 24.76 -6.50 -7.17
C GLN A 236 25.52 -6.03 -8.42
N PRO A 237 26.63 -6.69 -8.78
CA PRO A 237 27.34 -6.40 -10.00
C PRO A 237 26.45 -6.57 -11.24
N GLY A 238 26.35 -5.55 -12.07
CA GLY A 238 25.54 -5.56 -13.29
C GLY A 238 24.13 -4.97 -13.13
N ASP A 239 23.69 -4.67 -11.91
CA ASP A 239 22.40 -4.03 -11.66
C ASP A 239 22.33 -2.57 -12.17
N LEU A 240 23.50 -1.93 -12.28
CA LEU A 240 23.66 -0.53 -12.64
C LEU A 240 24.49 -0.35 -13.92
N ASN A 241 24.42 0.81 -14.53
CA ASN A 241 25.34 1.14 -15.63
C ASN A 241 26.79 1.25 -15.11
N ALA A 242 27.76 1.22 -16.03
CA ALA A 242 29.18 1.16 -15.70
C ALA A 242 29.68 2.31 -14.80
N GLU A 243 29.18 3.54 -15.02
CA GLU A 243 29.55 4.71 -14.23
C GLU A 243 29.01 4.61 -12.78
N MET A 244 27.73 4.22 -12.64
CA MET A 244 27.13 4.04 -11.31
C MET A 244 27.73 2.84 -10.58
N ASP A 245 28.09 1.73 -11.28
CA ASP A 245 28.77 0.59 -10.65
C ASP A 245 30.18 0.98 -10.16
N ALA A 246 30.92 1.77 -10.94
CA ALA A 246 32.20 2.30 -10.52
C ALA A 246 32.06 3.21 -9.28
N ASN A 247 31.14 4.16 -9.31
CA ASN A 247 30.89 5.05 -8.19
C ASN A 247 30.45 4.26 -6.93
N THR A 248 29.57 3.26 -7.07
CA THR A 248 29.13 2.38 -5.97
C THR A 248 30.32 1.76 -5.25
N ARG A 249 31.25 1.14 -5.99
CA ARG A 249 32.42 0.49 -5.41
C ARG A 249 33.37 1.48 -4.74
N TYR A 250 33.62 2.60 -5.40
CA TYR A 250 34.48 3.64 -4.85
C TYR A 250 33.92 4.24 -3.57
N TYR A 251 32.66 4.69 -3.56
CA TYR A 251 32.06 5.31 -2.38
C TYR A 251 31.76 4.31 -1.26
N ARG A 252 31.56 3.03 -1.57
CA ARG A 252 31.52 1.96 -0.57
C ARG A 252 32.88 1.84 0.15
N ALA A 253 33.98 1.84 -0.62
CA ALA A 253 35.32 1.80 -0.07
C ALA A 253 35.64 3.02 0.80
N VAL A 254 35.29 4.23 0.33
CA VAL A 254 35.45 5.46 1.12
C VAL A 254 34.61 5.42 2.38
N SER A 255 33.38 4.93 2.32
CA SER A 255 32.51 4.79 3.48
C SER A 255 33.08 3.80 4.51
N ALA A 256 33.66 2.69 4.06
CA ALA A 256 34.37 1.75 4.93
C ALA A 256 35.60 2.39 5.60
N GLU A 257 36.40 3.16 4.85
CA GLU A 257 37.53 3.95 5.40
C GLU A 257 37.06 4.93 6.47
N LYS A 258 35.97 5.67 6.21
CA LYS A 258 35.39 6.64 7.13
C LYS A 258 34.82 6.02 8.40
N THR A 259 34.43 4.77 8.36
CA THR A 259 33.90 4.03 9.52
C THR A 259 34.96 3.16 10.22
N GLY A 260 36.23 3.32 9.83
CA GLY A 260 37.34 2.58 10.45
C GLY A 260 37.44 1.10 10.04
N ASN A 261 36.70 0.70 8.98
CA ASN A 261 36.80 -0.66 8.43
C ASN A 261 37.92 -0.75 7.39
N ASP A 262 39.14 -0.49 7.80
CA ASP A 262 40.32 -0.34 6.93
C ASP A 262 40.61 -1.56 6.06
N ALA A 263 40.39 -2.76 6.59
CA ALA A 263 40.58 -3.99 5.84
C ALA A 263 39.61 -4.13 4.67
N GLU A 264 38.31 -3.83 4.90
CA GLU A 264 37.28 -3.80 3.84
C GLU A 264 37.59 -2.68 2.84
N ALA A 265 37.90 -1.49 3.33
CA ALA A 265 38.27 -0.35 2.49
C ALA A 265 39.42 -0.67 1.54
N TYR A 266 40.50 -1.25 2.05
CA TYR A 266 41.65 -1.65 1.25
C TYR A 266 41.26 -2.63 0.14
N GLU A 267 40.53 -3.69 0.49
CA GLU A 267 40.10 -4.69 -0.47
C GLU A 267 39.20 -4.09 -1.57
N GLN A 268 38.24 -3.26 -1.20
CA GLN A 268 37.33 -2.61 -2.15
C GLN A 268 38.06 -1.63 -3.07
N PHE A 269 39.02 -0.83 -2.56
CA PHE A 269 39.86 0.02 -3.41
C PHE A 269 40.75 -0.82 -4.36
N ASP A 270 41.34 -1.92 -3.91
CA ASP A 270 42.14 -2.78 -4.75
C ASP A 270 41.30 -3.39 -5.89
N GLN A 271 40.10 -3.90 -5.58
CA GLN A 271 39.15 -4.39 -6.59
C GLN A 271 38.69 -3.28 -7.56
N PHE A 272 38.46 -2.07 -7.05
CA PHE A 272 38.10 -0.93 -7.87
C PHE A 272 39.19 -0.58 -8.87
N ILE A 273 40.45 -0.46 -8.43
CA ILE A 273 41.58 -0.10 -9.28
C ILE A 273 41.81 -1.16 -10.36
N LYS A 274 41.66 -2.45 -10.02
CA LYS A 274 41.80 -3.55 -10.99
C LYS A 274 40.75 -3.49 -12.09
N LYS A 275 39.51 -3.20 -11.72
CA LYS A 275 38.38 -3.19 -12.67
C LYS A 275 38.25 -1.89 -13.45
N TYR A 276 38.48 -0.74 -12.78
CA TYR A 276 38.21 0.61 -13.29
C TYR A 276 39.45 1.50 -13.38
N ARG A 277 40.56 0.93 -13.87
CA ARG A 277 41.88 1.59 -13.94
C ARG A 277 41.88 2.96 -14.64
N TYR A 278 40.99 3.18 -15.57
CA TYR A 278 40.86 4.41 -16.37
C TYR A 278 39.75 5.34 -15.89
N HIS A 279 39.11 4.99 -14.82
CA HIS A 279 38.06 5.84 -14.25
C HIS A 279 38.67 7.08 -13.55
N LYS A 280 37.95 8.21 -13.61
CA LYS A 280 38.39 9.48 -12.98
C LYS A 280 38.76 9.36 -11.50
N LEU A 281 38.19 8.40 -10.76
CA LEU A 281 38.46 8.16 -9.36
C LEU A 281 39.60 7.17 -9.09
N ALA A 282 40.22 6.61 -10.14
CA ALA A 282 41.25 5.56 -9.97
C ALA A 282 42.51 6.05 -9.27
N GLU A 283 42.91 7.28 -9.55
CA GLU A 283 44.09 7.89 -8.92
C GLU A 283 43.85 8.10 -7.40
N ASP A 284 42.70 8.65 -7.02
CA ASP A 284 42.34 8.85 -5.62
C ASP A 284 42.20 7.49 -4.89
N ALA A 285 41.54 6.52 -5.49
CA ALA A 285 41.46 5.17 -4.96
C ALA A 285 42.83 4.55 -4.68
N SER A 286 43.81 4.76 -5.59
CA SER A 286 45.17 4.26 -5.44
C SER A 286 45.90 4.93 -4.27
N LYS A 287 45.76 6.25 -4.13
CA LYS A 287 46.33 7.03 -3.01
C LYS A 287 45.77 6.55 -1.66
N ARG A 288 44.44 6.37 -1.59
CA ARG A 288 43.77 5.89 -0.36
C ARG A 288 44.19 4.48 -0.01
N ARG A 289 44.24 3.55 -0.98
CA ARG A 289 44.71 2.18 -0.76
C ARG A 289 46.14 2.15 -0.21
N THR A 290 47.05 2.94 -0.80
CA THR A 290 48.43 3.01 -0.33
C THR A 290 48.54 3.54 1.10
N LYS A 291 47.74 4.54 1.46
CA LYS A 291 47.67 5.04 2.83
C LYS A 291 47.20 3.96 3.82
N LEU A 292 46.16 3.22 3.48
CA LEU A 292 45.65 2.12 4.31
C LEU A 292 46.68 0.99 4.49
N ASP A 293 47.47 0.69 3.45
CA ASP A 293 48.57 -0.29 3.54
C ASP A 293 49.69 0.12 4.52
N GLN A 294 49.96 1.44 4.59
CA GLN A 294 50.95 2.00 5.54
C GLN A 294 50.46 1.98 6.99
N ILE A 295 49.17 2.02 7.24
CA ILE A 295 48.58 1.93 8.59
C ILE A 295 48.61 0.50 9.11
N LYS A 296 48.56 -0.49 8.22
CA LYS A 296 48.52 -1.90 8.55
C LYS A 296 49.90 -2.49 8.90
N ASN A 297 50.98 -1.87 8.40
CA ASN A 297 52.35 -2.26 8.66
C ASN A 297 52.99 -1.42 9.78
#